data_a1a5eaecfd33ce2eb415c05c05e55cbf
#
_entry.id   a1a5eaecfd33ce2eb415c05c05e55cbf
#
_cell.length_a   1.000
_cell.length_b   1.000
_cell.length_c   1.000
_cell.angle_alpha   90.00
_cell.angle_beta   90.00
_cell.angle_gamma   90.00
#
_symmetry.space_group_name_H-M   'P 1'
#
loop_
_entity.id
_entity.type
_entity.pdbx_description
1 polymer ?
#
loop_
_entity_poly.entity_id
_entity_poly.type
_entity_poly.pdbx_seq_one_letter_code
_entity_poly.pdbx_strand_id
1 'polypeptide(L)'
;LMQLLSEIINSEDTRFGLPAGLSPEECTEDMWLCDVGMPIGNLTSQLFANIYLNELDQLCKHELRLHYYIRYMDDVIILSDSKAELGEIKAVIEEFLKDFLHLDLNKKTAIRPVHTGIDFVGFTIWATHRKLKKQTARRMIRNVKRICEAVAAGNMSKEELERTAASYNGILEHCNSYGLRRKLNAIYMEYAYGKGGQADGRSNHEGRA
;
A
#
# COMPACT_ATOMS: atom_id res chain seq x y z
N LEU A 1 10.04 -26.56 -16.74
CA LEU A 1 9.80 -25.58 -15.70
C LEU A 1 11.12 -25.07 -15.11
N MET A 2 12.01 -25.96 -14.63
CA MET A 2 13.30 -25.56 -14.03
C MET A 2 14.18 -24.77 -15.00
N GLN A 3 14.22 -25.16 -16.28
CA GLN A 3 14.94 -24.43 -17.31
C GLN A 3 14.39 -23.02 -17.52
N LEU A 4 13.06 -22.85 -17.57
CA LEU A 4 12.41 -21.55 -17.68
C LEU A 4 12.72 -20.66 -16.47
N LEU A 5 12.68 -21.22 -15.25
CA LEU A 5 13.05 -20.50 -14.03
C LEU A 5 14.51 -20.06 -14.05
N SER A 6 15.42 -20.94 -14.52
CA SER A 6 16.84 -20.61 -14.69
C SER A 6 17.05 -19.48 -15.69
N GLU A 7 16.34 -19.50 -16.84
CA GLU A 7 16.39 -18.46 -17.85
C GLU A 7 15.87 -17.12 -17.31
N ILE A 8 14.79 -17.13 -16.51
CA ILE A 8 14.25 -15.91 -15.87
C ILE A 8 15.24 -15.33 -14.84
N ILE A 9 15.87 -16.18 -14.04
CA ILE A 9 16.83 -15.75 -12.99
C ILE A 9 18.13 -15.25 -13.62
N ASN A 10 18.59 -15.89 -14.67
CA ASN A 10 19.86 -15.58 -15.35
C ASN A 10 19.67 -14.69 -16.59
N SER A 11 18.51 -14.04 -16.76
CA SER A 11 18.30 -13.15 -17.90
C SER A 11 19.23 -11.95 -17.79
N GLU A 12 20.28 -11.92 -18.60
CA GLU A 12 21.32 -10.91 -18.60
C GLU A 12 20.84 -9.53 -19.10
N ASP A 13 19.67 -9.48 -19.74
CA ASP A 13 19.10 -8.25 -20.31
C ASP A 13 18.39 -7.33 -19.33
N THR A 14 18.35 -7.68 -18.06
CA THR A 14 17.67 -6.88 -17.06
C THR A 14 18.67 -6.11 -16.20
N ARG A 15 19.22 -5.05 -16.75
CA ARG A 15 19.87 -4.02 -15.97
C ARG A 15 18.80 -3.26 -15.20
N PHE A 16 18.74 -3.48 -13.87
CA PHE A 16 17.74 -2.87 -13.00
C PHE A 16 18.29 -1.63 -12.32
N GLY A 17 17.41 -0.65 -12.13
CA GLY A 17 17.70 0.49 -11.29
C GLY A 17 18.37 1.63 -12.00
N LEU A 18 17.83 2.06 -13.14
CA LEU A 18 18.17 3.37 -13.71
C LEU A 18 17.89 4.46 -12.69
N PRO A 19 18.86 5.34 -12.38
CA PRO A 19 18.60 6.56 -11.64
C PRO A 19 17.49 7.36 -12.32
N ALA A 20 16.57 7.93 -11.53
CA ALA A 20 15.44 8.68 -12.06
C ALA A 20 15.94 9.85 -12.95
N GLY A 21 15.55 9.85 -14.22
CA GLY A 21 15.85 10.90 -15.18
C GLY A 21 17.03 10.64 -16.12
N LEU A 22 17.69 9.46 -16.02
CA LEU A 22 18.77 9.06 -16.94
C LEU A 22 18.28 7.99 -17.91
N SER A 23 18.74 8.04 -19.15
CA SER A 23 18.55 6.96 -20.12
C SER A 23 19.60 5.86 -19.93
N PRO A 24 19.33 4.60 -20.41
CA PRO A 24 20.31 3.50 -20.34
C PRO A 24 21.67 3.82 -20.95
N GLU A 25 21.69 4.70 -21.96
CA GLU A 25 22.88 5.07 -22.73
C GLU A 25 23.76 6.11 -21.99
N GLU A 26 23.16 6.83 -21.02
CA GLU A 26 23.82 7.85 -20.20
C GLU A 26 24.39 7.31 -18.90
N CYS A 27 24.07 6.04 -18.56
CA CYS A 27 24.53 5.40 -17.34
C CYS A 27 25.82 4.64 -17.55
N THR A 28 26.86 4.99 -16.79
CA THR A 28 28.06 4.17 -16.65
C THR A 28 27.77 2.94 -15.77
N GLU A 29 28.58 1.88 -15.87
CA GLU A 29 28.36 0.65 -15.10
C GLU A 29 28.25 0.89 -13.59
N ASP A 30 28.99 1.85 -13.05
CA ASP A 30 28.99 2.24 -11.62
C ASP A 30 27.68 2.94 -11.18
N MET A 31 26.88 3.43 -12.11
CA MET A 31 25.60 4.10 -11.80
C MET A 31 24.40 3.14 -11.74
N TRP A 32 24.58 1.91 -12.20
CA TRP A 32 23.52 0.90 -12.09
C TRP A 32 23.34 0.50 -10.63
N LEU A 33 22.13 0.73 -10.12
CA LEU A 33 21.84 0.58 -8.70
C LEU A 33 21.87 -0.87 -8.21
N CYS A 34 21.85 -1.89 -9.08
CA CYS A 34 21.74 -3.28 -8.66
C CYS A 34 22.27 -4.28 -9.67
N ASP A 35 23.36 -4.93 -9.33
CA ASP A 35 23.66 -6.29 -9.79
C ASP A 35 22.84 -7.34 -8.99
N VAL A 36 22.10 -6.92 -7.99
CA VAL A 36 21.38 -7.76 -7.03
C VAL A 36 19.96 -7.25 -6.89
N GLY A 37 18.98 -8.12 -7.15
CA GLY A 37 17.59 -7.80 -6.98
C GLY A 37 16.68 -8.48 -8.01
N MET A 38 15.38 -8.25 -7.88
CA MET A 38 14.38 -8.76 -8.80
C MET A 38 13.65 -7.62 -9.52
N PRO A 39 13.33 -7.79 -10.83
CA PRO A 39 12.63 -6.77 -11.60
C PRO A 39 11.26 -6.45 -10.99
N ILE A 40 10.97 -5.16 -10.86
CA ILE A 40 9.66 -4.70 -10.43
C ILE A 40 8.68 -4.79 -11.61
N GLY A 41 7.50 -5.37 -11.38
CA GLY A 41 6.43 -5.48 -12.38
C GLY A 41 6.31 -6.85 -13.04
N ASN A 42 7.25 -7.76 -12.83
CA ASN A 42 7.14 -9.13 -13.28
C ASN A 42 6.32 -9.95 -12.26
N LEU A 43 5.36 -10.75 -12.76
CA LEU A 43 4.51 -11.59 -11.90
C LEU A 43 5.32 -12.62 -11.11
N THR A 44 6.38 -13.16 -11.70
CA THR A 44 7.28 -14.12 -11.07
C THR A 44 8.09 -13.52 -9.92
N SER A 45 8.41 -12.23 -9.97
CA SER A 45 9.18 -11.55 -8.91
C SER A 45 8.45 -11.57 -7.57
N GLN A 46 7.12 -11.44 -7.58
CA GLN A 46 6.32 -11.53 -6.36
C GLN A 46 6.35 -12.94 -5.75
N LEU A 47 6.31 -13.96 -6.59
CA LEU A 47 6.42 -15.35 -6.15
C LEU A 47 7.80 -15.63 -5.56
N PHE A 48 8.86 -15.22 -6.24
CA PHE A 48 10.24 -15.40 -5.77
C PHE A 48 10.51 -14.66 -4.47
N ALA A 49 10.03 -13.42 -4.34
CA ALA A 49 10.13 -12.67 -3.09
C ALA A 49 9.46 -13.39 -1.92
N ASN A 50 8.29 -14.00 -2.15
CA ASN A 50 7.61 -14.76 -1.12
C ASN A 50 8.32 -16.07 -0.78
N ILE A 51 8.90 -16.77 -1.75
CA ILE A 51 9.70 -17.98 -1.53
C ILE A 51 10.97 -17.61 -0.75
N TYR A 52 11.65 -16.53 -1.14
CA TYR A 52 12.87 -16.07 -0.49
C TYR A 52 12.64 -15.66 0.98
N LEU A 53 11.57 -14.90 1.24
CA LEU A 53 11.20 -14.49 2.59
C LEU A 53 10.50 -15.59 3.40
N ASN A 54 10.22 -16.78 2.83
CA ASN A 54 9.73 -17.94 3.58
C ASN A 54 10.74 -18.38 4.65
N GLU A 55 12.05 -18.22 4.42
CA GLU A 55 13.06 -18.52 5.41
C GLU A 55 12.89 -17.67 6.68
N LEU A 56 12.51 -16.39 6.54
CA LEU A 56 12.13 -15.55 7.67
C LEU A 56 10.86 -16.07 8.38
N ASP A 57 9.88 -16.59 7.63
CA ASP A 57 8.69 -17.21 8.22
C ASP A 57 9.05 -18.45 9.04
N GLN A 58 9.98 -19.29 8.55
CA GLN A 58 10.50 -20.46 9.27
C GLN A 58 11.18 -20.05 10.58
N LEU A 59 12.11 -19.09 10.54
CA LEU A 59 12.75 -18.55 11.74
C LEU A 59 11.69 -18.07 12.74
N CYS A 60 10.76 -17.21 12.32
CA CYS A 60 9.78 -16.61 13.20
C CYS A 60 8.82 -17.64 13.81
N LYS A 61 8.38 -18.62 13.02
CA LYS A 61 7.36 -19.60 13.45
C LYS A 61 7.93 -20.82 14.18
N HIS A 62 9.07 -21.33 13.74
CA HIS A 62 9.60 -22.61 14.24
C HIS A 62 10.73 -22.43 15.23
N GLU A 63 11.60 -21.46 15.05
CA GLU A 63 12.72 -21.21 15.96
C GLU A 63 12.32 -20.24 17.07
N LEU A 64 11.87 -19.03 16.72
CA LEU A 64 11.44 -18.03 17.68
C LEU A 64 10.03 -18.31 18.25
N ARG A 65 9.25 -19.20 17.63
CA ARG A 65 7.89 -19.61 18.04
C ARG A 65 6.98 -18.43 18.29
N LEU A 66 7.06 -17.39 17.45
CA LEU A 66 6.26 -16.18 17.59
C LEU A 66 4.79 -16.50 17.39
N HIS A 67 3.98 -16.29 18.43
CA HIS A 67 2.55 -16.58 18.39
C HIS A 67 1.82 -15.56 17.51
N TYR A 68 2.14 -14.28 17.66
CA TYR A 68 1.51 -13.18 16.92
C TYR A 68 2.46 -12.63 15.86
N TYR A 69 2.52 -13.30 14.72
CA TYR A 69 3.34 -12.98 13.57
C TYR A 69 2.47 -12.93 12.30
N ILE A 70 2.55 -11.86 11.55
CA ILE A 70 1.89 -11.69 10.25
C ILE A 70 2.88 -11.07 9.28
N ARG A 71 3.00 -11.64 8.10
CA ARG A 71 3.75 -11.07 6.97
C ARG A 71 2.85 -10.92 5.75
N TYR A 72 2.98 -9.80 5.07
CA TYR A 72 2.41 -9.55 3.76
C TYR A 72 3.52 -8.97 2.88
N MET A 73 4.04 -9.77 1.96
CA MET A 73 5.23 -9.47 1.16
C MET A 73 6.43 -9.13 2.07
N ASP A 74 6.93 -7.90 2.00
CA ASP A 74 8.02 -7.34 2.81
C ASP A 74 7.55 -6.69 4.12
N ASP A 75 6.25 -6.47 4.28
CA ASP A 75 5.68 -5.90 5.50
C ASP A 75 5.46 -6.99 6.57
N VAL A 76 6.11 -6.85 7.72
CA VAL A 76 6.02 -7.77 8.86
C VAL A 76 5.47 -7.06 10.09
N ILE A 77 4.56 -7.71 10.80
CA ILE A 77 4.06 -7.30 12.12
C ILE A 77 4.26 -8.42 13.12
N ILE A 78 4.83 -8.07 14.26
CA ILE A 78 5.00 -8.95 15.41
C ILE A 78 4.40 -8.25 16.63
N LEU A 79 3.61 -8.96 17.43
CA LEU A 79 3.03 -8.44 18.67
C LEU A 79 3.57 -9.23 19.86
N SER A 80 3.91 -8.51 20.92
CA SER A 80 4.21 -9.05 22.24
C SER A 80 3.80 -8.04 23.31
N ASP A 81 3.57 -8.53 24.53
CA ASP A 81 3.28 -7.70 25.70
C ASP A 81 4.56 -7.05 26.27
N SER A 82 5.74 -7.55 25.88
CA SER A 82 7.03 -7.05 26.33
C SER A 82 7.76 -6.27 25.23
N LYS A 83 8.07 -5.00 25.53
CA LYS A 83 8.92 -4.18 24.65
C LYS A 83 10.37 -4.70 24.60
N ALA A 84 10.88 -5.25 25.71
CA ALA A 84 12.23 -5.81 25.78
C ALA A 84 12.32 -7.03 24.85
N GLU A 85 11.36 -7.97 24.95
CA GLU A 85 11.27 -9.13 24.08
C GLU A 85 11.20 -8.74 22.59
N LEU A 86 10.40 -7.73 22.23
CA LEU A 86 10.36 -7.23 20.85
C LEU A 86 11.72 -6.65 20.40
N GLY A 87 12.50 -6.09 21.33
CA GLY A 87 13.85 -5.62 21.07
C GLY A 87 14.81 -6.76 20.73
N GLU A 88 14.75 -7.84 21.50
CA GLU A 88 15.54 -9.06 21.29
C GLU A 88 15.14 -9.75 19.97
N ILE A 89 13.83 -9.96 19.74
CA ILE A 89 13.32 -10.52 18.48
C ILE A 89 13.79 -9.70 17.29
N LYS A 90 13.73 -8.37 17.38
CA LYS A 90 14.18 -7.49 16.30
C LYS A 90 15.65 -7.68 16.00
N ALA A 91 16.50 -7.78 17.03
CA ALA A 91 17.95 -7.98 16.86
C ALA A 91 18.25 -9.32 16.16
N VAL A 92 17.60 -10.41 16.58
CA VAL A 92 17.75 -11.73 15.95
C VAL A 92 17.30 -11.72 14.49
N ILE A 93 16.17 -11.08 14.19
CA ILE A 93 15.66 -10.97 12.81
C ILE A 93 16.61 -10.13 11.95
N GLU A 94 17.15 -9.03 12.49
CA GLU A 94 18.07 -8.15 11.77
C GLU A 94 19.37 -8.88 11.41
N GLU A 95 19.94 -9.64 12.35
CA GLU A 95 21.11 -10.50 12.14
C GLU A 95 20.82 -11.58 11.08
N PHE A 96 19.71 -12.30 11.21
CA PHE A 96 19.30 -13.33 10.25
C PHE A 96 19.10 -12.78 8.84
N LEU A 97 18.40 -11.65 8.70
CA LEU A 97 18.18 -11.01 7.41
C LEU A 97 19.51 -10.63 6.75
N LYS A 98 20.44 -10.06 7.53
CA LYS A 98 21.72 -9.61 7.04
C LYS A 98 22.63 -10.77 6.64
N ASP A 99 22.77 -11.78 7.50
CA ASP A 99 23.76 -12.84 7.35
C ASP A 99 23.28 -13.96 6.41
N PHE A 100 21.98 -14.28 6.44
CA PHE A 100 21.40 -15.36 5.63
C PHE A 100 20.73 -14.89 4.35
N LEU A 101 20.00 -13.79 4.42
CA LEU A 101 19.22 -13.31 3.28
C LEU A 101 19.84 -12.09 2.59
N HIS A 102 20.96 -11.57 3.10
CA HIS A 102 21.62 -10.38 2.57
C HIS A 102 20.65 -9.19 2.39
N LEU A 103 19.72 -9.05 3.34
CA LEU A 103 18.69 -8.00 3.38
C LEU A 103 18.86 -7.13 4.61
N ASP A 104 18.52 -5.85 4.48
CA ASP A 104 18.52 -4.90 5.59
C ASP A 104 17.11 -4.57 6.04
N LEU A 105 16.93 -4.38 7.36
CA LEU A 105 15.68 -3.83 7.89
C LEU A 105 15.48 -2.39 7.43
N ASN A 106 14.25 -2.09 7.01
CA ASN A 106 13.89 -0.73 6.65
C ASN A 106 14.09 0.23 7.83
N LYS A 107 14.66 1.42 7.57
CA LYS A 107 14.85 2.50 8.58
C LYS A 107 13.57 2.92 9.29
N LYS A 108 12.39 2.58 8.75
CA LYS A 108 11.08 2.84 9.35
C LYS A 108 10.64 1.74 10.32
N THR A 109 11.38 0.64 10.44
CA THR A 109 11.09 -0.43 11.40
C THR A 109 11.15 0.12 12.82
N ALA A 110 10.05 0.00 13.54
CA ALA A 110 9.93 0.59 14.88
C ALA A 110 9.01 -0.23 15.79
N ILE A 111 9.37 -0.31 17.06
CA ILE A 111 8.53 -0.87 18.11
C ILE A 111 7.60 0.24 18.62
N ARG A 112 6.31 0.03 18.56
CA ARG A 112 5.28 1.02 18.92
C ARG A 112 4.18 0.40 19.78
N PRO A 113 3.57 1.16 20.69
CA PRO A 113 2.39 0.71 21.42
C PRO A 113 1.20 0.50 20.47
N VAL A 114 0.43 -0.57 20.65
CA VAL A 114 -0.73 -0.93 19.80
C VAL A 114 -1.78 0.18 19.77
N HIS A 115 -1.96 0.92 20.87
CA HIS A 115 -2.96 2.00 20.96
C HIS A 115 -2.65 3.18 20.00
N THR A 116 -1.42 3.33 19.51
CA THR A 116 -1.08 4.37 18.53
C THR A 116 -1.55 4.03 17.12
N GLY A 117 -1.96 2.78 16.88
CA GLY A 117 -2.29 2.23 15.57
C GLY A 117 -1.08 1.75 14.79
N ILE A 118 -1.27 0.72 14.01
CA ILE A 118 -0.23 0.07 13.19
C ILE A 118 -0.58 0.28 11.72
N ASP A 119 0.35 0.82 10.97
CA ASP A 119 0.22 0.98 9.51
C ASP A 119 0.51 -0.36 8.83
N PHE A 120 -0.48 -0.93 8.14
CA PHE A 120 -0.35 -2.19 7.42
C PHE A 120 -1.26 -2.22 6.19
N VAL A 121 -0.70 -2.64 5.05
CA VAL A 121 -1.42 -2.80 3.76
C VAL A 121 -2.33 -1.60 3.41
N GLY A 122 -1.81 -0.38 3.59
CA GLY A 122 -2.54 0.86 3.24
C GLY A 122 -3.55 1.36 4.26
N PHE A 123 -3.70 0.67 5.39
CA PHE A 123 -4.56 1.06 6.50
C PHE A 123 -3.73 1.37 7.75
N THR A 124 -4.29 2.15 8.66
CA THR A 124 -3.86 2.23 10.05
C THR A 124 -4.87 1.45 10.88
N ILE A 125 -4.40 0.45 11.61
CA ILE A 125 -5.20 -0.55 12.33
C ILE A 125 -5.04 -0.34 13.84
N TRP A 126 -6.15 -0.28 14.54
CA TRP A 126 -6.26 -0.29 16.00
C TRP A 126 -6.99 -1.55 16.46
N ALA A 127 -6.95 -1.86 17.72
CA ALA A 127 -7.66 -3.02 18.27
C ALA A 127 -9.17 -3.00 17.98
N THR A 128 -9.79 -1.82 17.91
CA THR A 128 -11.25 -1.65 17.76
C THR A 128 -11.70 -1.28 16.36
N HIS A 129 -10.84 -0.72 15.55
CA HIS A 129 -11.20 -0.23 14.21
C HIS A 129 -9.99 -0.10 13.30
N ARG A 130 -10.25 0.10 12.01
CA ARG A 130 -9.22 0.45 11.02
C ARG A 130 -9.66 1.65 10.20
N LYS A 131 -8.70 2.48 9.81
CA LYS A 131 -8.91 3.65 8.92
C LYS A 131 -7.96 3.57 7.74
N LEU A 132 -8.33 4.19 6.65
CA LEU A 132 -7.42 4.37 5.53
C LEU A 132 -6.24 5.23 5.96
N LYS A 133 -5.03 4.86 5.56
CA LYS A 133 -3.80 5.61 5.86
C LYS A 133 -3.94 7.06 5.42
N LYS A 134 -3.54 8.01 6.27
CA LYS A 134 -3.75 9.46 6.06
C LYS A 134 -3.23 9.95 4.70
N GLN A 135 -2.08 9.42 4.26
CA GLN A 135 -1.48 9.74 2.97
C GLN A 135 -2.36 9.26 1.81
N THR A 136 -2.88 8.03 1.90
CA THR A 136 -3.77 7.44 0.89
C THR A 136 -5.09 8.21 0.81
N ALA A 137 -5.69 8.56 1.96
CA ALA A 137 -6.89 9.37 2.01
C ALA A 137 -6.70 10.76 1.36
N ARG A 138 -5.56 11.42 1.64
CA ARG A 138 -5.22 12.70 1.01
C ARG A 138 -5.03 12.59 -0.50
N ARG A 139 -4.37 11.51 -0.97
CA ARG A 139 -4.20 11.23 -2.41
C ARG A 139 -5.55 11.00 -3.08
N MET A 140 -6.44 10.24 -2.44
CA MET A 140 -7.79 9.96 -2.92
C MET A 140 -8.61 11.25 -3.10
N ILE A 141 -8.63 12.13 -2.08
CA ILE A 141 -9.31 13.43 -2.15
C ILE A 141 -8.75 14.28 -3.29
N ARG A 142 -7.43 14.36 -3.43
CA ARG A 142 -6.77 15.15 -4.48
C ARG A 142 -7.09 14.63 -5.87
N ASN A 143 -7.10 13.30 -6.03
CA ASN A 143 -7.42 12.68 -7.31
C ASN A 143 -8.88 12.92 -7.72
N VAL A 144 -9.82 12.79 -6.79
CA VAL A 144 -11.25 13.08 -7.05
C VAL A 144 -11.43 14.53 -7.47
N LYS A 145 -10.83 15.49 -6.78
CA LYS A 145 -10.88 16.91 -7.17
C LYS A 145 -10.39 17.12 -8.61
N ARG A 146 -9.21 16.58 -8.93
CA ARG A 146 -8.61 16.67 -10.26
C ARG A 146 -9.52 16.09 -11.36
N ILE A 147 -10.14 14.94 -11.08
CA ILE A 147 -11.07 14.31 -12.03
C ILE A 147 -12.34 15.16 -12.20
N CYS A 148 -12.94 15.64 -11.11
CA CYS A 148 -14.08 16.53 -11.17
C CYS A 148 -13.78 17.81 -11.98
N GLU A 149 -12.63 18.43 -11.76
CA GLU A 149 -12.17 19.60 -12.54
C GLU A 149 -12.01 19.27 -14.03
N ALA A 150 -11.44 18.10 -14.36
CA ALA A 150 -11.27 17.65 -15.73
C ALA A 150 -12.61 17.37 -16.43
N VAL A 151 -13.58 16.78 -15.71
CA VAL A 151 -14.93 16.57 -16.23
C VAL A 151 -15.66 17.90 -16.45
N ALA A 152 -15.55 18.85 -15.51
CA ALA A 152 -16.14 20.18 -15.65
C ALA A 152 -15.54 20.98 -16.84
N ALA A 153 -14.27 20.76 -17.15
CA ALA A 153 -13.59 21.35 -18.29
C ALA A 153 -13.84 20.60 -19.63
N GLY A 154 -14.62 19.51 -19.63
CA GLY A 154 -14.88 18.68 -20.82
C GLY A 154 -13.71 17.81 -21.27
N ASN A 155 -12.66 17.71 -20.46
CA ASN A 155 -11.43 16.94 -20.77
C ASN A 155 -11.53 15.46 -20.33
N MET A 156 -12.58 15.08 -19.62
CA MET A 156 -12.79 13.72 -19.10
C MET A 156 -14.28 13.39 -19.08
N SER A 157 -14.62 12.12 -19.23
CA SER A 157 -16.03 11.68 -19.23
C SER A 157 -16.60 11.51 -17.81
N LYS A 158 -17.94 11.60 -17.69
CA LYS A 158 -18.62 11.33 -16.41
C LYS A 158 -18.48 9.87 -15.99
N GLU A 159 -18.44 8.94 -16.93
CA GLU A 159 -18.28 7.51 -16.66
C GLU A 159 -16.93 7.19 -15.99
N GLU A 160 -15.90 7.96 -16.30
CA GLU A 160 -14.58 7.80 -15.66
C GLU A 160 -14.59 8.29 -14.22
N LEU A 161 -15.34 9.36 -13.94
CA LEU A 161 -15.58 9.81 -12.56
C LEU A 161 -16.36 8.77 -11.76
N GLU A 162 -17.42 8.19 -12.34
CA GLU A 162 -18.23 7.14 -11.70
C GLU A 162 -17.41 5.88 -11.42
N ARG A 163 -16.60 5.42 -12.38
CA ARG A 163 -15.67 4.29 -12.18
C ARG A 163 -14.70 4.55 -11.04
N THR A 164 -14.13 5.74 -10.97
CA THR A 164 -13.22 6.12 -9.88
C THR A 164 -13.95 6.15 -8.55
N ALA A 165 -15.15 6.69 -8.51
CA ALA A 165 -15.99 6.72 -7.31
C ALA A 165 -16.33 5.31 -6.82
N ALA A 166 -16.73 4.41 -7.73
CA ALA A 166 -17.04 3.01 -7.42
C ALA A 166 -15.80 2.28 -6.85
N SER A 167 -14.63 2.44 -7.47
CA SER A 167 -13.36 1.87 -6.99
C SER A 167 -13.02 2.35 -5.57
N TYR A 168 -13.17 3.65 -5.30
CA TYR A 168 -12.89 4.20 -3.97
C TYR A 168 -13.91 3.76 -2.94
N ASN A 169 -15.20 3.65 -3.30
CA ASN A 169 -16.22 3.13 -2.41
C ASN A 169 -15.90 1.69 -1.98
N GLY A 170 -15.48 0.82 -2.89
CA GLY A 170 -15.05 -0.54 -2.56
C GLY A 170 -13.93 -0.56 -1.51
N ILE A 171 -12.90 0.29 -1.66
CA ILE A 171 -11.82 0.40 -0.65
C ILE A 171 -12.37 0.91 0.70
N LEU A 172 -13.26 1.90 0.67
CA LEU A 172 -13.81 2.56 1.86
C LEU A 172 -14.80 1.68 2.64
N GLU A 173 -15.35 0.64 2.04
CA GLU A 173 -16.19 -0.36 2.72
C GLU A 173 -15.40 -1.18 3.75
N HIS A 174 -14.10 -1.35 3.51
CA HIS A 174 -13.23 -2.14 4.38
C HIS A 174 -12.67 -1.37 5.59
N CYS A 175 -13.13 -0.14 5.86
CA CYS A 175 -12.61 0.65 6.98
C CYS A 175 -13.63 1.65 7.53
N ASN A 176 -13.35 2.21 8.71
CA ASN A 176 -14.13 3.31 9.26
C ASN A 176 -13.88 4.58 8.44
N SER A 177 -14.73 4.80 7.44
CA SER A 177 -14.55 5.80 6.38
C SER A 177 -15.63 6.89 6.36
N TYR A 178 -16.55 6.94 7.34
CA TYR A 178 -17.67 7.87 7.33
C TYR A 178 -17.27 9.32 7.03
N GLY A 179 -16.30 9.86 7.77
CA GLY A 179 -15.83 11.22 7.57
C GLY A 179 -15.17 11.45 6.20
N LEU A 180 -14.47 10.44 5.66
CA LEU A 180 -13.86 10.53 4.32
C LEU A 180 -14.91 10.44 3.22
N ARG A 181 -15.88 9.52 3.33
CA ARG A 181 -17.01 9.41 2.39
C ARG A 181 -17.80 10.71 2.32
N ARG A 182 -18.09 11.30 3.48
CA ARG A 182 -18.79 12.61 3.53
C ARG A 182 -18.02 13.71 2.80
N LYS A 183 -16.68 13.76 2.95
CA LYS A 183 -15.84 14.73 2.23
C LYS A 183 -15.82 14.49 0.73
N LEU A 184 -15.71 13.23 0.31
CA LEU A 184 -15.73 12.88 -1.12
C LEU A 184 -17.09 13.22 -1.74
N ASN A 185 -18.20 12.87 -1.08
CA ASN A 185 -19.53 13.20 -1.55
C ASN A 185 -19.74 14.72 -1.66
N ALA A 186 -19.23 15.51 -0.71
CA ALA A 186 -19.30 16.97 -0.78
C ALA A 186 -18.58 17.51 -2.03
N ILE A 187 -17.42 16.96 -2.38
CA ILE A 187 -16.68 17.33 -3.59
C ILE A 187 -17.50 16.94 -4.86
N TYR A 188 -18.07 15.71 -4.92
CA TYR A 188 -18.91 15.30 -6.03
C TYR A 188 -20.10 16.22 -6.21
N MET A 189 -20.80 16.57 -5.13
CA MET A 189 -21.96 17.46 -5.17
C MET A 189 -21.59 18.87 -5.61
N GLU A 190 -20.48 19.42 -5.14
CA GLU A 190 -19.99 20.74 -5.53
C GLU A 190 -19.78 20.82 -7.07
N TYR A 191 -19.24 19.76 -7.67
CA TYR A 191 -18.99 19.71 -9.13
C TYR A 191 -20.19 19.26 -9.95
N ALA A 192 -21.09 18.46 -9.39
CA ALA A 192 -22.31 18.03 -10.09
C ALA A 192 -23.35 19.12 -10.19
N TYR A 193 -23.47 19.96 -9.17
CA TYR A 193 -24.53 20.99 -9.05
C TYR A 193 -24.00 22.43 -9.11
N GLY A 194 -22.68 22.65 -9.27
CA GLY A 194 -22.05 23.97 -9.27
C GLY A 194 -21.94 24.62 -7.89
N LYS A 195 -21.16 25.66 -7.77
CA LYS A 195 -20.98 26.45 -6.52
C LYS A 195 -22.21 27.28 -6.12
N GLY A 196 -23.41 26.80 -6.35
CA GLY A 196 -24.63 27.57 -6.11
C GLY A 196 -25.92 26.77 -5.88
N GLY A 197 -25.88 25.45 -5.90
CA GLY A 197 -27.07 24.62 -5.67
C GLY A 197 -27.37 24.48 -4.17
N GLN A 198 -28.15 25.40 -3.60
CA GLN A 198 -28.89 25.14 -2.37
C GLN A 198 -29.79 23.94 -2.63
N ALA A 199 -29.67 22.90 -1.83
CA ALA A 199 -30.62 21.78 -1.81
C ALA A 199 -32.00 22.32 -1.46
N ASP A 200 -32.90 22.38 -2.47
CA ASP A 200 -34.31 22.68 -2.27
C ASP A 200 -34.93 21.47 -1.56
N GLY A 201 -34.96 21.56 -0.23
CA GLY A 201 -35.61 20.58 0.64
C GLY A 201 -37.13 20.69 0.53
N ARG A 202 -37.71 20.16 -0.53
CA ARG A 202 -39.14 19.87 -0.59
C ARG A 202 -39.39 18.37 -0.50
N SER A 203 -39.56 17.94 0.74
CA SER A 203 -40.23 16.69 1.04
C SER A 203 -41.68 16.77 0.57
N ASN A 204 -42.05 16.04 -0.48
CA ASN A 204 -43.42 15.73 -0.77
C ASN A 204 -43.97 14.75 0.27
N HIS A 205 -44.61 15.27 1.30
CA HIS A 205 -45.67 14.60 2.05
C HIS A 205 -47.02 14.90 1.39
N GLU A 206 -47.44 14.06 0.50
CA GLU A 206 -48.84 13.82 0.15
C GLU A 206 -49.04 12.34 0.40
N GLY A 207 -49.78 11.87 1.41
CA GLY A 207 -51.22 12.08 1.53
C GLY A 207 -51.88 10.79 1.05
N ARG A 208 -52.20 9.85 1.96
CA ARG A 208 -53.31 8.93 1.77
C ARG A 208 -54.14 8.87 3.05
N ALA A 209 -55.34 9.36 2.91
CA ALA A 209 -56.49 9.06 3.75
C ALA A 209 -56.81 7.56 3.78
#